data_cea602d0c9e989a8f349e4f1c288ccd3
#
_entry.id   cea602d0c9e989a8f349e4f1c288ccd3
#
_cell.length_a   1.000
_cell.length_b   1.000
_cell.length_c   1.000
_cell.angle_alpha   90.00
_cell.angle_beta   90.00
_cell.angle_gamma   90.00
#
_symmetry.space_group_name_H-M   'P 1'
#
loop_
_entity.id
_entity.type
_entity.pdbx_description
1 polymer ?
#
loop_
_entity_poly.entity_id
_entity_poly.type
_entity_poly.pdbx_seq_one_letter_code
_entity_poly.pdbx_strand_id
1 'polypeptide(L)'
;FGDIAVFSFYATKTLATGEGGMVVTNNADWASRMKTMRLHGINRDVFDRYSSKKPSWYYEVVAPGFKYNMTDVAAAIGIHQLRKLNNMQRRRQEIAHIYLAEFSNLPFDLPFSPDSDVHAWHLFTIELKLNQLSLDRDGFIAALVEAGVGASVHFIPLHRQPYWKVFGALNDSDFPVATDKFLRTLSLPIYPAMSDDQIMRVVQAVKNICNQHAL
;
A
#
# COMPACT_ATOMS: atom_id res chain seq x y z
N PHE A 1 4.25 17.67 7.32
CA PHE A 1 3.12 16.82 7.64
C PHE A 1 3.44 15.95 8.86
N GLY A 2 3.04 16.42 10.05
CA GLY A 2 3.29 15.77 11.32
C GLY A 2 4.75 15.84 11.80
N ASP A 3 4.99 15.33 13.00
CA ASP A 3 6.31 15.36 13.65
C ASP A 3 7.22 14.23 13.16
N ILE A 4 6.63 13.09 12.81
CA ILE A 4 7.30 11.90 12.28
C ILE A 4 6.45 11.32 11.14
N ALA A 5 7.07 10.97 10.01
CA ALA A 5 6.43 10.20 8.97
C ALA A 5 7.20 8.90 8.71
N VAL A 6 6.45 7.82 8.45
CA VAL A 6 6.99 6.48 8.21
C VAL A 6 6.58 6.02 6.82
N PHE A 7 7.56 5.62 6.01
CA PHE A 7 7.37 5.08 4.68
C PHE A 7 7.71 3.59 4.67
N SER A 8 6.84 2.79 4.06
CA SER A 8 7.10 1.36 3.82
C SER A 8 7.66 1.17 2.41
N PHE A 9 8.71 0.36 2.30
CA PHE A 9 9.31 -0.07 1.03
C PHE A 9 9.10 -1.56 0.78
N TYR A 10 8.06 -2.13 1.38
CA TYR A 10 7.65 -3.51 1.11
C TYR A 10 7.37 -3.72 -0.39
N ALA A 11 7.52 -4.95 -0.87
CA ALA A 11 7.50 -5.32 -2.28
C ALA A 11 6.27 -4.82 -3.07
N THR A 12 5.10 -4.66 -2.41
CA THR A 12 3.87 -4.19 -3.07
C THR A 12 3.71 -2.68 -3.11
N LYS A 13 4.60 -1.91 -2.46
CA LYS A 13 4.49 -0.46 -2.38
C LYS A 13 4.93 0.22 -3.69
N THR A 14 4.50 1.46 -3.88
CA THR A 14 4.85 2.25 -5.09
C THR A 14 6.36 2.41 -5.25
N LEU A 15 7.08 2.65 -4.14
CA LEU A 15 8.53 2.55 -4.04
C LEU A 15 8.85 1.32 -3.21
N ALA A 16 9.56 0.35 -3.79
CA ALA A 16 9.83 -0.93 -3.13
C ALA A 16 11.31 -1.29 -3.15
N THR A 17 11.78 -1.92 -2.07
CA THR A 17 13.14 -2.48 -1.94
C THR A 17 13.12 -3.98 -1.63
N GLY A 18 11.96 -4.63 -1.80
CA GLY A 18 11.65 -5.97 -1.32
C GLY A 18 11.16 -5.90 0.12
N GLU A 19 12.04 -5.64 1.03
CA GLU A 19 11.79 -5.26 2.42
C GLU A 19 12.52 -3.95 2.74
N GLY A 20 11.93 -3.14 3.61
CA GLY A 20 12.53 -1.89 4.07
C GLY A 20 11.51 -0.81 4.42
N GLY A 21 12.04 0.30 4.88
CA GLY A 21 11.27 1.49 5.21
C GLY A 21 12.16 2.67 5.53
N MET A 22 11.53 3.82 5.69
CA MET A 22 12.20 5.05 6.10
C MET A 22 11.34 5.81 7.09
N VAL A 23 11.99 6.32 8.13
CA VAL A 23 11.39 7.26 9.07
C VAL A 23 12.03 8.62 8.84
N VAL A 24 11.21 9.66 8.73
CA VAL A 24 11.65 11.05 8.56
C VAL A 24 11.07 11.94 9.63
N THR A 25 11.87 12.90 10.09
CA THR A 25 11.49 13.92 11.07
C THR A 25 12.36 15.15 10.91
N ASN A 26 11.85 16.31 11.30
CA ASN A 26 12.62 17.55 11.42
C ASN A 26 13.29 17.71 12.78
N ASN A 27 13.02 16.81 13.75
CA ASN A 27 13.64 16.83 15.07
C ASN A 27 14.95 16.03 15.06
N ALA A 28 16.07 16.71 15.25
CA ALA A 28 17.41 16.12 15.22
C ALA A 28 17.65 15.08 16.33
N ASP A 29 17.09 15.30 17.52
CA ASP A 29 17.24 14.38 18.65
C ASP A 29 16.50 13.06 18.39
N TRP A 30 15.30 13.14 17.82
CA TRP A 30 14.55 11.95 17.41
C TRP A 30 15.25 11.20 16.29
N ALA A 31 15.77 11.91 15.29
CA ALA A 31 16.55 11.28 14.22
C ALA A 31 17.78 10.55 14.75
N SER A 32 18.52 11.19 15.69
CA SER A 32 19.68 10.59 16.36
C SER A 32 19.29 9.35 17.17
N ARG A 33 18.19 9.46 17.95
CA ARG A 33 17.67 8.34 18.74
C ARG A 33 17.27 7.16 17.85
N MET A 34 16.56 7.40 16.76
CA MET A 34 16.15 6.37 15.82
C MET A 34 17.33 5.68 15.12
N LYS A 35 18.39 6.45 14.77
CA LYS A 35 19.64 5.89 14.23
C LYS A 35 20.31 4.93 15.20
N THR A 36 20.37 5.31 16.48
CA THR A 36 20.89 4.46 17.55
C THR A 36 20.04 3.22 17.74
N MET A 37 18.72 3.38 17.85
CA MET A 37 17.81 2.27 18.12
C MET A 37 17.74 1.24 17.01
N ARG A 38 17.82 1.65 15.73
CA ARG A 38 17.77 0.72 14.58
C ARG A 38 18.96 -0.23 14.47
N LEU A 39 20.06 0.06 15.19
CA LEU A 39 21.30 -0.73 15.15
C LEU A 39 21.77 -1.06 16.57
N HIS A 40 21.08 -2.00 17.21
CA HIS A 40 21.42 -2.56 18.52
C HIS A 40 21.53 -1.57 19.68
N GLY A 41 21.07 -0.32 19.55
CA GLY A 41 21.27 0.71 20.55
C GLY A 41 22.73 1.21 20.65
N ILE A 42 23.51 1.02 19.58
CA ILE A 42 24.90 1.45 19.52
C ILE A 42 24.99 2.95 19.26
N ASN A 43 25.81 3.65 20.07
CA ASN A 43 25.97 5.10 20.00
C ASN A 43 26.83 5.60 18.83
N ARG A 44 27.37 4.70 18.01
CA ARG A 44 28.24 5.03 16.88
C ARG A 44 27.80 4.32 15.61
N ASP A 45 27.69 5.05 14.50
CA ASP A 45 27.40 4.46 13.19
C ASP A 45 28.58 3.60 12.70
N VAL A 46 28.27 2.49 12.03
CA VAL A 46 29.27 1.60 11.44
C VAL A 46 30.11 2.35 10.41
N PHE A 47 29.50 3.26 9.65
CA PHE A 47 30.19 4.09 8.65
C PHE A 47 31.24 5.00 9.27
N ASP A 48 30.98 5.59 10.43
CA ASP A 48 31.90 6.45 11.14
C ASP A 48 33.14 5.71 11.65
N ARG A 49 33.05 4.39 11.85
CA ARG A 49 34.20 3.56 12.27
C ARG A 49 35.25 3.44 11.17
N TYR A 50 34.84 3.40 9.91
CA TYR A 50 35.71 3.17 8.76
C TYR A 50 36.07 4.46 8.02
N SER A 51 35.26 5.51 8.12
CA SER A 51 35.46 6.79 7.42
C SER A 51 36.22 7.84 8.25
N SER A 52 36.35 7.67 9.57
CA SER A 52 37.07 8.63 10.41
C SER A 52 38.58 8.55 10.21
N LYS A 53 39.27 9.71 10.22
CA LYS A 53 40.75 9.79 10.14
C LYS A 53 41.48 9.08 11.27
N LYS A 54 40.81 8.80 12.37
CA LYS A 54 41.28 7.97 13.49
C LYS A 54 40.34 6.79 13.67
N PRO A 55 40.59 5.63 13.04
CA PRO A 55 39.79 4.44 13.24
C PRO A 55 39.75 4.09 14.72
N SER A 56 38.53 4.01 15.27
CA SER A 56 38.32 3.56 16.64
C SER A 56 37.34 2.40 16.61
N TRP A 57 37.78 1.28 17.15
CA TRP A 57 36.93 0.10 17.34
C TRP A 57 35.90 0.28 18.44
N TYR A 58 36.10 1.30 19.32
CA TYR A 58 35.28 1.51 20.51
C TYR A 58 33.87 1.98 20.15
N TYR A 59 32.90 1.37 20.76
CA TYR A 59 31.46 1.73 20.73
C TYR A 59 30.81 1.24 22.01
N GLU A 60 29.65 1.79 22.34
CA GLU A 60 28.86 1.43 23.51
C GLU A 60 27.43 1.13 23.10
N VAL A 61 26.81 0.15 23.77
CA VAL A 61 25.38 -0.08 23.71
C VAL A 61 24.72 0.78 24.78
N VAL A 62 24.07 1.85 24.35
CA VAL A 62 23.48 2.87 25.26
C VAL A 62 21.96 2.70 25.45
N ALA A 63 21.35 1.73 24.74
CA ALA A 63 19.93 1.43 24.84
C ALA A 63 19.62 0.01 24.34
N PRO A 64 18.49 -0.61 24.75
CA PRO A 64 18.01 -1.88 24.20
C PRO A 64 17.47 -1.65 22.78
N GLY A 65 18.34 -1.64 21.78
CA GLY A 65 18.00 -1.37 20.40
C GLY A 65 17.62 -2.62 19.61
N PHE A 66 17.28 -2.43 18.35
CA PHE A 66 16.82 -3.43 17.42
C PHE A 66 17.80 -3.61 16.26
N LYS A 67 17.68 -4.70 15.51
CA LYS A 67 18.40 -4.91 14.25
C LYS A 67 17.49 -4.58 13.07
N TYR A 68 17.29 -3.29 12.80
CA TYR A 68 16.35 -2.76 11.79
C TYR A 68 17.04 -1.89 10.73
N ASN A 69 18.35 -1.83 10.69
CA ASN A 69 19.05 -1.09 9.65
C ASN A 69 18.80 -1.73 8.26
N MET A 70 18.56 -0.87 7.28
CA MET A 70 18.48 -1.26 5.88
C MET A 70 19.83 -1.80 5.39
N THR A 71 19.82 -2.83 4.55
CA THR A 71 21.03 -3.33 3.89
C THR A 71 21.44 -2.41 2.74
N ASP A 72 22.72 -2.39 2.38
CA ASP A 72 23.23 -1.59 1.26
C ASP A 72 22.62 -2.02 -0.09
N VAL A 73 22.32 -3.31 -0.24
CA VAL A 73 21.61 -3.83 -1.43
C VAL A 73 20.21 -3.24 -1.53
N ALA A 74 19.43 -3.26 -0.45
CA ALA A 74 18.09 -2.66 -0.42
C ALA A 74 18.15 -1.14 -0.63
N ALA A 75 19.14 -0.46 -0.02
CA ALA A 75 19.34 0.97 -0.19
C ALA A 75 19.68 1.34 -1.65
N ALA A 76 20.54 0.57 -2.32
CA ALA A 76 20.88 0.75 -3.72
C ALA A 76 19.65 0.60 -4.63
N ILE A 77 18.81 -0.42 -4.41
CA ILE A 77 17.53 -0.59 -5.10
C ILE A 77 16.65 0.64 -4.86
N GLY A 78 16.53 1.08 -3.60
CA GLY A 78 15.70 2.22 -3.19
C GLY A 78 16.07 3.52 -3.90
N ILE A 79 17.37 3.80 -4.04
CA ILE A 79 17.88 4.97 -4.78
C ILE A 79 17.39 4.96 -6.24
N HIS A 80 17.47 3.81 -6.91
CA HIS A 80 17.01 3.69 -8.29
C HIS A 80 15.49 3.72 -8.41
N GLN A 81 14.76 3.16 -7.47
CA GLN A 81 13.29 3.25 -7.41
C GLN A 81 12.84 4.69 -7.20
N LEU A 82 13.49 5.44 -6.30
CA LEU A 82 13.18 6.84 -6.04
C LEU A 82 13.35 7.72 -7.30
N ARG A 83 14.39 7.49 -8.09
CA ARG A 83 14.61 8.19 -9.36
C ARG A 83 13.50 7.97 -10.39
N LYS A 84 12.80 6.84 -10.34
CA LYS A 84 11.70 6.47 -11.23
C LYS A 84 10.33 6.89 -10.68
N LEU A 85 10.23 7.32 -9.43
CA LEU A 85 8.98 7.48 -8.70
C LEU A 85 7.98 8.39 -9.43
N ASN A 86 8.42 9.53 -9.94
CA ASN A 86 7.55 10.48 -10.64
C ASN A 86 6.91 9.87 -11.90
N ASN A 87 7.66 9.08 -12.68
CA ASN A 87 7.13 8.41 -13.86
C ASN A 87 6.15 7.29 -13.48
N MET A 88 6.48 6.51 -12.45
CA MET A 88 5.60 5.47 -11.93
C MET A 88 4.29 6.06 -11.39
N GLN A 89 4.38 7.19 -10.70
CA GLN A 89 3.21 7.88 -10.16
C GLN A 89 2.33 8.46 -11.27
N ARG A 90 2.91 9.09 -12.28
CA ARG A 90 2.17 9.59 -13.45
C ARG A 90 1.39 8.46 -14.13
N ARG A 91 2.05 7.31 -14.36
CA ARG A 91 1.36 6.15 -14.98
C ARG A 91 0.20 5.64 -14.13
N ARG A 92 0.33 5.59 -12.81
CA ARG A 92 -0.78 5.22 -11.92
C ARG A 92 -1.94 6.21 -12.00
N GLN A 93 -1.65 7.51 -12.10
CA GLN A 93 -2.67 8.55 -12.31
C GLN A 93 -3.42 8.35 -13.64
N GLU A 94 -2.71 8.11 -14.73
CA GLU A 94 -3.30 7.82 -16.05
C GLU A 94 -4.27 6.63 -15.98
N ILE A 95 -3.83 5.51 -15.37
CA ILE A 95 -4.67 4.32 -15.21
C ILE A 95 -5.90 4.63 -14.36
N ALA A 96 -5.72 5.31 -13.24
CA ALA A 96 -6.81 5.67 -12.35
C ALA A 96 -7.84 6.58 -13.04
N HIS A 97 -7.41 7.57 -13.83
CA HIS A 97 -8.30 8.43 -14.59
C HIS A 97 -9.11 7.65 -15.64
N ILE A 98 -8.49 6.68 -16.32
CA ILE A 98 -9.21 5.79 -17.23
C ILE A 98 -10.30 5.01 -16.47
N TYR A 99 -9.96 4.39 -15.34
CA TYR A 99 -10.93 3.64 -14.55
C TYR A 99 -12.07 4.52 -14.01
N LEU A 100 -11.75 5.72 -13.50
CA LEU A 100 -12.76 6.67 -13.03
C LEU A 100 -13.74 7.06 -14.14
N ALA A 101 -13.24 7.35 -15.33
CA ALA A 101 -14.08 7.70 -16.48
C ALA A 101 -14.94 6.51 -16.95
N GLU A 102 -14.31 5.35 -17.13
CA GLU A 102 -14.97 4.16 -17.71
C GLU A 102 -15.98 3.51 -16.77
N PHE A 103 -15.84 3.70 -15.44
CA PHE A 103 -16.71 3.11 -14.42
C PHE A 103 -17.72 4.11 -13.82
N SER A 104 -17.72 5.36 -14.26
CA SER A 104 -18.56 6.43 -13.69
C SER A 104 -20.06 6.12 -13.65
N ASN A 105 -20.55 5.32 -14.60
CA ASN A 105 -21.96 4.96 -14.73
C ASN A 105 -22.26 3.51 -14.30
N LEU A 106 -21.28 2.80 -13.71
CA LEU A 106 -21.45 1.45 -13.22
C LEU A 106 -21.96 1.43 -11.77
N PRO A 107 -22.50 0.31 -11.29
CA PRO A 107 -23.06 0.20 -9.96
C PRO A 107 -21.97 0.13 -8.87
N PHE A 108 -21.12 1.15 -8.81
CA PHE A 108 -20.03 1.27 -7.86
C PHE A 108 -20.04 2.63 -7.16
N ASP A 109 -19.54 2.66 -5.94
CA ASP A 109 -18.96 3.87 -5.35
C ASP A 109 -17.47 3.88 -5.69
N LEU A 110 -17.04 4.89 -6.43
CA LEU A 110 -15.66 5.04 -6.88
C LEU A 110 -14.84 5.82 -5.86
N PRO A 111 -13.51 5.64 -5.81
CA PRO A 111 -12.66 6.41 -4.92
C PRO A 111 -12.73 7.90 -5.25
N PHE A 112 -12.81 8.71 -4.19
CA PHE A 112 -12.76 10.16 -4.33
C PHE A 112 -11.38 10.59 -4.83
N SER A 113 -11.34 11.33 -5.93
CA SER A 113 -10.13 11.94 -6.48
C SER A 113 -10.31 13.44 -6.47
N PRO A 114 -9.71 14.19 -5.53
CA PRO A 114 -9.71 15.64 -5.61
C PRO A 114 -8.95 16.11 -6.84
N ASP A 115 -9.37 17.21 -7.44
CA ASP A 115 -8.72 17.82 -8.61
C ASP A 115 -7.26 18.26 -8.35
N SER A 116 -6.86 18.35 -7.09
CA SER A 116 -5.48 18.56 -6.68
C SER A 116 -4.71 17.25 -6.61
N ASP A 117 -4.04 16.94 -7.59
CA ASP A 117 -3.04 15.94 -8.01
C ASP A 117 -2.20 15.16 -7.00
N VAL A 118 -2.62 14.92 -5.77
CA VAL A 118 -1.74 14.33 -4.75
C VAL A 118 -2.12 12.90 -4.34
N HIS A 119 -2.99 12.22 -5.09
CA HIS A 119 -3.33 10.84 -4.78
C HIS A 119 -2.26 9.88 -5.32
N ALA A 120 -1.68 9.06 -4.43
CA ALA A 120 -0.59 8.14 -4.79
C ALA A 120 -1.06 6.90 -5.60
N TRP A 121 -2.36 6.65 -5.67
CA TRP A 121 -2.96 5.52 -6.38
C TRP A 121 -2.22 4.19 -6.12
N HIS A 122 -1.91 3.95 -4.85
CA HIS A 122 -1.34 2.67 -4.43
C HIS A 122 -2.29 1.52 -4.71
N LEU A 123 -3.56 1.71 -4.44
CA LEU A 123 -4.67 0.83 -4.75
C LEU A 123 -5.72 1.60 -5.54
N PHE A 124 -6.46 0.91 -6.40
CA PHE A 124 -7.71 1.39 -6.97
C PHE A 124 -8.84 0.51 -6.46
N THR A 125 -9.58 1.01 -5.49
CA THR A 125 -10.67 0.27 -4.85
C THR A 125 -12.01 0.71 -5.41
N ILE A 126 -12.90 -0.24 -5.64
CA ILE A 126 -14.30 0.02 -5.96
C ILE A 126 -15.18 -0.61 -4.89
N GLU A 127 -16.32 0.02 -4.59
CA GLU A 127 -17.32 -0.50 -3.66
C GLU A 127 -18.59 -0.84 -4.45
N LEU A 128 -18.95 -2.11 -4.45
CA LEU A 128 -20.12 -2.60 -5.20
C LEU A 128 -21.42 -2.09 -4.58
N LYS A 129 -22.36 -1.65 -5.41
CA LYS A 129 -23.76 -1.39 -5.03
C LYS A 129 -24.54 -2.70 -5.14
N LEU A 130 -24.46 -3.52 -4.09
CA LEU A 130 -25.01 -4.88 -4.08
C LEU A 130 -26.52 -4.95 -4.33
N ASN A 131 -27.25 -3.86 -4.15
CA ASN A 131 -28.67 -3.77 -4.49
C ASN A 131 -28.95 -3.54 -5.98
N GLN A 132 -27.91 -3.43 -6.80
CA GLN A 132 -28.00 -3.27 -8.26
C GLN A 132 -27.28 -4.42 -9.00
N LEU A 133 -26.75 -5.40 -8.28
CA LEU A 133 -26.03 -6.54 -8.84
C LEU A 133 -26.56 -7.85 -8.27
N SER A 134 -26.68 -8.87 -9.11
CA SER A 134 -27.06 -10.22 -8.68
C SER A 134 -25.88 -11.03 -8.08
N LEU A 135 -24.67 -10.47 -8.07
CA LEU A 135 -23.48 -11.04 -7.44
C LEU A 135 -23.12 -10.25 -6.18
N ASP A 136 -22.65 -10.96 -5.16
CA ASP A 136 -21.90 -10.36 -4.08
C ASP A 136 -20.44 -10.06 -4.49
N ARG A 137 -19.65 -9.48 -3.58
CA ARG A 137 -18.24 -9.15 -3.83
C ARG A 137 -17.42 -10.39 -4.22
N ASP A 138 -17.61 -11.52 -3.58
CA ASP A 138 -16.82 -12.73 -3.82
C ASP A 138 -17.18 -13.34 -5.19
N GLY A 139 -18.46 -13.34 -5.56
CA GLY A 139 -18.91 -13.71 -6.89
C GLY A 139 -18.37 -12.80 -7.98
N PHE A 140 -18.31 -11.49 -7.72
CA PHE A 140 -17.73 -10.51 -8.64
C PHE A 140 -16.22 -10.76 -8.86
N ILE A 141 -15.47 -11.04 -7.77
CA ILE A 141 -14.06 -11.41 -7.87
C ILE A 141 -13.87 -12.71 -8.67
N ALA A 142 -14.70 -13.73 -8.42
CA ALA A 142 -14.64 -14.98 -9.17
C ALA A 142 -14.84 -14.75 -10.69
N ALA A 143 -15.83 -13.95 -11.07
CA ALA A 143 -16.07 -13.58 -12.47
C ALA A 143 -14.91 -12.80 -13.10
N LEU A 144 -14.25 -11.91 -12.35
CA LEU A 144 -13.04 -11.23 -12.81
C LEU A 144 -11.90 -12.20 -13.05
N VAL A 145 -11.69 -13.17 -12.17
CA VAL A 145 -10.64 -14.20 -12.32
C VAL A 145 -10.91 -15.07 -13.55
N GLU A 146 -12.15 -15.47 -13.81
CA GLU A 146 -12.55 -16.19 -15.02
C GLU A 146 -12.28 -15.38 -16.31
N ALA A 147 -12.45 -14.05 -16.23
CA ALA A 147 -12.11 -13.14 -17.33
C ALA A 147 -10.58 -12.84 -17.42
N GLY A 148 -9.75 -13.49 -16.61
CA GLY A 148 -8.29 -13.31 -16.60
C GLY A 148 -7.83 -12.01 -15.95
N VAL A 149 -8.63 -11.43 -15.06
CA VAL A 149 -8.32 -10.22 -14.28
C VAL A 149 -8.18 -10.58 -12.81
N GLY A 150 -6.96 -10.43 -12.25
CA GLY A 150 -6.71 -10.59 -10.81
C GLY A 150 -7.34 -9.43 -10.04
N ALA A 151 -8.06 -9.74 -8.97
CA ALA A 151 -8.56 -8.77 -8.02
C ALA A 151 -8.20 -9.18 -6.59
N SER A 152 -8.26 -8.26 -5.66
CA SER A 152 -7.88 -8.52 -4.26
C SER A 152 -8.75 -7.73 -3.28
N VAL A 153 -8.70 -8.12 -2.01
CA VAL A 153 -9.39 -7.42 -0.92
C VAL A 153 -8.35 -6.89 0.07
N HIS A 154 -8.34 -5.60 0.32
CA HIS A 154 -7.41 -4.93 1.23
C HIS A 154 -8.15 -4.19 2.35
N PHE A 155 -8.32 -4.80 3.50
CA PHE A 155 -8.02 -6.17 3.95
C PHE A 155 -9.20 -6.69 4.77
N ILE A 156 -9.15 -7.95 5.26
CA ILE A 156 -10.10 -8.43 6.26
C ILE A 156 -9.96 -7.57 7.51
N PRO A 157 -11.02 -6.92 8.01
CA PRO A 157 -10.94 -6.10 9.23
C PRO A 157 -10.47 -6.90 10.45
N LEU A 158 -9.73 -6.24 11.34
CA LEU A 158 -9.11 -6.92 12.49
C LEU A 158 -10.15 -7.61 13.39
N HIS A 159 -11.32 -6.99 13.59
CA HIS A 159 -12.39 -7.57 14.40
C HIS A 159 -12.93 -8.90 13.83
N ARG A 160 -12.68 -9.20 12.55
CA ARG A 160 -13.04 -10.46 11.89
C ARG A 160 -11.92 -11.50 11.90
N GLN A 161 -10.70 -11.11 12.24
CA GLN A 161 -9.56 -12.02 12.33
C GLN A 161 -9.68 -12.91 13.58
N PRO A 162 -9.43 -14.23 13.48
CA PRO A 162 -9.65 -15.17 14.59
C PRO A 162 -8.97 -14.76 15.89
N TYR A 163 -7.73 -14.35 15.84
CA TYR A 163 -6.96 -13.91 17.00
C TYR A 163 -7.64 -12.74 17.74
N TRP A 164 -7.95 -11.66 17.01
CA TRP A 164 -8.53 -10.44 17.57
C TRP A 164 -9.97 -10.65 18.02
N LYS A 165 -10.72 -11.50 17.33
CA LYS A 165 -12.09 -11.85 17.68
C LYS A 165 -12.17 -12.52 19.05
N VAL A 166 -11.22 -13.42 19.35
CA VAL A 166 -11.15 -14.09 20.66
C VAL A 166 -10.59 -13.15 21.73
N PHE A 167 -9.50 -12.45 21.45
CA PHE A 167 -8.80 -11.60 22.41
C PHE A 167 -9.62 -10.39 22.88
N GLY A 168 -10.40 -9.76 21.96
CA GLY A 168 -11.18 -8.56 22.25
C GLY A 168 -12.68 -8.79 22.35
N ALA A 169 -13.19 -10.03 22.20
CA ALA A 169 -14.62 -10.35 22.08
C ALA A 169 -15.35 -9.47 21.03
N LEU A 170 -14.64 -9.11 19.94
CA LEU A 170 -15.09 -8.16 18.92
C LEU A 170 -16.08 -8.81 17.95
N ASN A 171 -17.13 -8.09 17.57
CA ASN A 171 -18.17 -8.54 16.66
C ASN A 171 -18.37 -7.53 15.51
N ASP A 172 -19.02 -7.98 14.45
CA ASP A 172 -19.35 -7.14 13.29
C ASP A 172 -20.23 -5.93 13.65
N SER A 173 -21.11 -6.10 14.65
CA SER A 173 -21.99 -5.03 15.16
C SER A 173 -21.24 -3.90 15.87
N ASP A 174 -20.02 -4.18 16.38
CA ASP A 174 -19.19 -3.15 17.04
C ASP A 174 -18.51 -2.24 16.02
N PHE A 175 -18.43 -2.70 14.77
CA PHE A 175 -17.75 -2.00 13.65
C PHE A 175 -18.62 -2.03 12.37
N PRO A 176 -19.83 -1.51 12.40
CA PRO A 176 -20.79 -1.67 11.29
C PRO A 176 -20.29 -1.06 9.97
N VAL A 177 -19.64 0.10 10.02
CA VAL A 177 -19.08 0.76 8.82
C VAL A 177 -17.95 -0.05 8.21
N ALA A 178 -17.00 -0.53 9.01
CA ALA A 178 -15.89 -1.35 8.53
C ALA A 178 -16.36 -2.68 7.96
N THR A 179 -17.38 -3.26 8.58
CA THR A 179 -18.01 -4.51 8.13
C THR A 179 -18.71 -4.30 6.78
N ASP A 180 -19.54 -3.27 6.63
CA ASP A 180 -20.22 -2.94 5.38
C ASP A 180 -19.22 -2.71 4.24
N LYS A 181 -18.24 -1.85 4.47
CA LYS A 181 -17.18 -1.57 3.49
C LYS A 181 -16.43 -2.85 3.07
N PHE A 182 -16.05 -3.69 4.02
CA PHE A 182 -15.37 -4.95 3.73
C PHE A 182 -16.19 -5.89 2.84
N LEU A 183 -17.50 -5.98 3.07
CA LEU A 183 -18.37 -6.90 2.33
C LEU A 183 -18.55 -6.52 0.85
N ARG A 184 -18.32 -5.28 0.47
CA ARG A 184 -18.55 -4.78 -0.88
C ARG A 184 -17.35 -4.15 -1.57
N THR A 185 -16.18 -4.05 -0.90
CA THR A 185 -14.98 -3.45 -1.47
C THR A 185 -14.06 -4.50 -2.08
N LEU A 186 -13.54 -4.22 -3.28
CA LEU A 186 -12.43 -4.94 -3.90
C LEU A 186 -11.46 -3.97 -4.56
N SER A 187 -10.23 -4.44 -4.81
CA SER A 187 -9.18 -3.68 -5.48
C SER A 187 -8.92 -4.23 -6.88
N LEU A 188 -8.93 -3.36 -7.86
CA LEU A 188 -8.58 -3.67 -9.25
C LEU A 188 -7.06 -3.51 -9.47
N PRO A 189 -6.50 -4.19 -10.49
CA PRO A 189 -5.09 -4.07 -10.82
C PRO A 189 -4.70 -2.62 -11.15
N ILE A 190 -3.65 -2.12 -10.50
CA ILE A 190 -3.05 -0.83 -10.81
C ILE A 190 -1.55 -0.87 -10.50
N TYR A 191 -0.71 -0.85 -11.55
CA TYR A 191 0.74 -0.80 -11.41
C TYR A 191 1.38 -0.16 -12.66
N PRO A 192 2.57 0.47 -12.53
CA PRO A 192 3.13 1.30 -13.61
C PRO A 192 3.48 0.55 -14.89
N ALA A 193 3.70 -0.77 -14.83
CA ALA A 193 4.06 -1.58 -15.99
C ALA A 193 2.85 -2.11 -16.80
N MET A 194 1.61 -1.75 -16.41
CA MET A 194 0.43 -2.12 -17.20
C MET A 194 0.48 -1.49 -18.60
N SER A 195 0.33 -2.33 -19.62
CA SER A 195 0.09 -1.86 -21.00
C SER A 195 -1.34 -1.34 -21.14
N ASP A 196 -1.59 -0.54 -22.19
CA ASP A 196 -2.94 -0.04 -22.47
C ASP A 196 -3.91 -1.19 -22.76
N ASP A 197 -3.46 -2.26 -23.44
CA ASP A 197 -4.26 -3.47 -23.67
C ASP A 197 -4.65 -4.16 -22.34
N GLN A 198 -3.76 -4.22 -21.38
CA GLN A 198 -4.05 -4.77 -20.05
C GLN A 198 -5.07 -3.91 -19.30
N ILE A 199 -4.95 -2.58 -19.38
CA ILE A 199 -5.92 -1.65 -18.79
C ILE A 199 -7.30 -1.84 -19.42
N MET A 200 -7.36 -1.88 -20.75
CA MET A 200 -8.63 -2.08 -21.48
C MET A 200 -9.24 -3.45 -21.23
N ARG A 201 -8.42 -4.48 -21.02
CA ARG A 201 -8.91 -5.81 -20.57
C ARG A 201 -9.64 -5.72 -19.23
N VAL A 202 -9.07 -5.02 -18.26
CA VAL A 202 -9.71 -4.80 -16.95
C VAL A 202 -11.04 -4.06 -17.13
N VAL A 203 -11.02 -2.96 -17.91
CA VAL A 203 -12.23 -2.16 -18.19
C VAL A 203 -13.32 -3.01 -18.81
N GLN A 204 -12.99 -3.78 -19.84
CA GLN A 204 -13.97 -4.60 -20.55
C GLN A 204 -14.52 -5.73 -19.68
N ALA A 205 -13.66 -6.39 -18.89
CA ALA A 205 -14.10 -7.44 -17.97
C ALA A 205 -15.11 -6.89 -16.95
N VAL A 206 -14.77 -5.77 -16.29
CA VAL A 206 -15.66 -5.10 -15.31
C VAL A 206 -17.00 -4.73 -15.94
N LYS A 207 -17.00 -4.10 -17.12
CA LYS A 207 -18.24 -3.73 -17.83
C LYS A 207 -19.09 -4.92 -18.21
N ASN A 208 -18.48 -5.97 -18.73
CA ASN A 208 -19.19 -7.19 -19.12
C ASN A 208 -19.88 -7.85 -17.91
N ILE A 209 -19.15 -7.97 -16.78
CA ILE A 209 -19.68 -8.54 -15.55
C ILE A 209 -20.87 -7.70 -15.04
N CYS A 210 -20.73 -6.37 -15.00
CA CYS A 210 -21.83 -5.49 -14.60
C CYS A 210 -23.08 -5.67 -15.50
N ASN A 211 -22.88 -5.74 -16.83
CA ASN A 211 -23.99 -5.92 -17.77
C ASN A 211 -24.67 -7.29 -17.64
N GLN A 212 -23.91 -8.35 -17.38
CA GLN A 212 -24.45 -9.70 -17.21
C GLN A 212 -25.19 -9.91 -15.89
N HIS A 213 -24.83 -9.13 -14.87
CA HIS A 213 -25.34 -9.28 -13.51
C HIS A 213 -26.08 -8.07 -12.98
N ALA A 214 -26.52 -7.15 -13.84
CA ALA A 214 -27.42 -6.06 -13.47
C ALA A 214 -28.77 -6.62 -12.99
N LEU A 215 -29.36 -6.01 -11.92
CA LEU A 215 -30.69 -6.34 -11.41
C LEU A 215 -31.76 -5.46 -12.03
#